data_4c76efa88ded0bf68c561e6ffd3e29d4
#
_entry.id   4c76efa88ded0bf68c561e6ffd3e29d4
#
_cell.length_a   1.000
_cell.length_b   1.000
_cell.length_c   1.000
_cell.angle_alpha   90.00
_cell.angle_beta   90.00
_cell.angle_gamma   90.00
#
_symmetry.space_group_name_H-M   'P 1'
#
loop_
_entity.id
_entity.type
_entity.pdbx_description
1 polymer ?
#
loop_
_entity_poly.entity_id
_entity_poly.type
_entity_poly.pdbx_seq_one_letter_code
_entity_poly.pdbx_strand_id
1 'polypeptide(L)'
;MTGHAGHRPLVVFTCLAIAGSGLVSASAYFELVHGLAAPAAVAAGAVMLAAGLAVSLGHLGQKQRAPLAVRGAGRSSLSNEALLAGLAVTAAAVAAGLGLRGAPSTFATAAAGVTNAACLVSVGLVYRVRGQRTWQGFSALTPLTGGLAFGAIATQSLAETDGVFAATLLVIAIDALVFSQRWRDVAAVAFTDAVLANPWMIRRSQLLAARFFLLDVVPFFLLAVSPAFPALLAAAAGVFVDRFAFYALALQHTTEHEIGDVESRIASGGRYGEH
;
A
#
# COMPACT_ATOMS: atom_id res chain seq x y z
N MET A 1 1.96 -4.52 -27.52
CA MET A 1 1.41 -3.40 -26.74
C MET A 1 0.23 -3.79 -25.80
N THR A 2 0.06 -5.05 -25.47
CA THR A 2 -1.11 -5.56 -24.69
C THR A 2 -0.85 -5.76 -23.18
N GLY A 3 0.39 -5.51 -22.69
CA GLY A 3 0.76 -5.79 -21.30
C GLY A 3 0.22 -4.82 -20.23
N HIS A 4 -0.08 -3.57 -20.56
CA HIS A 4 -0.44 -2.56 -19.56
C HIS A 4 -1.93 -2.53 -19.17
N ALA A 5 -2.82 -3.11 -19.98
CA ALA A 5 -4.26 -3.12 -19.67
C ALA A 5 -4.61 -4.02 -18.48
N GLY A 6 -3.82 -5.09 -18.25
CA GLY A 6 -4.07 -6.06 -17.17
C GLY A 6 -3.78 -5.57 -15.75
N HIS A 7 -2.95 -4.53 -15.59
CA HIS A 7 -2.56 -4.06 -14.25
C HIS A 7 -3.49 -2.98 -13.66
N ARG A 8 -4.36 -2.36 -14.47
CA ARG A 8 -5.24 -1.27 -14.01
C ARG A 8 -6.12 -1.63 -12.80
N PRO A 9 -6.80 -2.78 -12.78
CA PRO A 9 -7.60 -3.18 -11.62
C PRO A 9 -6.76 -3.36 -10.35
N LEU A 10 -5.54 -3.89 -10.49
CA LEU A 10 -4.62 -4.09 -9.36
C LEU A 10 -4.12 -2.76 -8.79
N VAL A 11 -3.82 -1.77 -9.65
CA VAL A 11 -3.46 -0.42 -9.21
C VAL A 11 -4.61 0.18 -8.41
N VAL A 12 -5.84 0.15 -8.94
CA VAL A 12 -7.02 0.70 -8.24
C VAL A 12 -7.27 -0.02 -6.93
N PHE A 13 -7.24 -1.35 -6.94
CA PHE A 13 -7.40 -2.16 -5.71
C PHE A 13 -6.38 -1.76 -4.66
N THR A 14 -5.09 -1.77 -5.00
CA THR A 14 -4.04 -1.50 -4.01
C THR A 14 -4.03 -0.04 -3.54
N CYS A 15 -4.40 0.92 -4.39
CA CYS A 15 -4.60 2.31 -3.96
C CYS A 15 -5.70 2.41 -2.90
N LEU A 16 -6.87 1.84 -3.17
CA LEU A 16 -8.01 1.87 -2.25
C LEU A 16 -7.73 1.09 -0.96
N ALA A 17 -7.07 -0.06 -1.07
CA ALA A 17 -6.69 -0.87 0.08
C ALA A 17 -5.71 -0.14 1.00
N ILE A 18 -4.66 0.49 0.43
CA ILE A 18 -3.65 1.21 1.19
C ILE A 18 -4.23 2.47 1.81
N ALA A 19 -4.97 3.27 1.03
CA ALA A 19 -5.59 4.49 1.54
C ALA A 19 -6.64 4.19 2.61
N GLY A 20 -7.53 3.21 2.38
CA GLY A 20 -8.55 2.79 3.33
C GLY A 20 -7.99 2.22 4.61
N SER A 21 -7.06 1.26 4.52
CA SER A 21 -6.42 0.67 5.70
C SER A 21 -5.57 1.67 6.46
N GLY A 22 -4.87 2.57 5.76
CA GLY A 22 -4.11 3.64 6.37
C GLY A 22 -4.99 4.60 7.17
N LEU A 23 -6.13 5.00 6.59
CA LEU A 23 -7.10 5.87 7.24
C LEU A 23 -7.67 5.25 8.53
N VAL A 24 -8.06 3.97 8.49
CA VAL A 24 -8.54 3.25 9.68
C VAL A 24 -7.45 3.14 10.75
N SER A 25 -6.22 2.77 10.36
CA SER A 25 -5.11 2.59 11.31
C SER A 25 -4.70 3.91 11.95
N ALA A 26 -4.61 5.00 11.19
CA ALA A 26 -4.27 6.32 11.72
C ALA A 26 -5.38 6.86 12.63
N SER A 27 -6.66 6.72 12.23
CA SER A 27 -7.80 7.13 13.06
C SER A 27 -7.83 6.36 14.38
N ALA A 28 -7.54 5.06 14.36
CA ALA A 28 -7.44 4.24 15.57
C ALA A 28 -6.30 4.70 16.48
N TYR A 29 -5.14 5.01 15.92
CA TYR A 29 -4.01 5.56 16.68
C TYR A 29 -4.39 6.89 17.34
N PHE A 30 -5.02 7.81 16.63
CA PHE A 30 -5.40 9.11 17.17
C PHE A 30 -6.50 9.00 18.24
N GLU A 31 -7.46 8.08 18.09
CA GLU A 31 -8.44 7.80 19.14
C GLU A 31 -7.77 7.25 20.42
N LEU A 32 -6.87 6.28 20.27
CA LEU A 32 -6.25 5.61 21.40
C LEU A 32 -5.24 6.48 22.16
N VAL A 33 -4.46 7.29 21.42
CA VAL A 33 -3.34 8.05 22.01
C VAL A 33 -3.76 9.49 22.35
N HIS A 34 -4.61 10.10 21.52
CA HIS A 34 -4.99 11.51 21.66
C HIS A 34 -6.46 11.69 22.06
N GLY A 35 -7.23 10.61 22.23
CA GLY A 35 -8.66 10.66 22.56
C GLY A 35 -9.53 11.20 21.42
N LEU A 36 -9.01 11.29 20.19
CA LEU A 36 -9.68 11.86 19.04
C LEU A 36 -10.48 10.81 18.28
N ALA A 37 -11.74 10.62 18.63
CA ALA A 37 -12.62 9.69 17.93
C ALA A 37 -13.02 10.27 16.56
N ALA A 38 -12.78 9.53 15.48
CA ALA A 38 -13.11 9.89 14.11
C ALA A 38 -13.90 8.76 13.40
N PRO A 39 -15.11 8.40 13.86
CA PRO A 39 -15.87 7.26 13.33
C PRO A 39 -16.23 7.43 11.85
N ALA A 40 -16.43 8.66 11.37
CA ALA A 40 -16.65 8.93 9.95
C ALA A 40 -15.41 8.61 9.09
N ALA A 41 -14.20 8.89 9.59
CA ALA A 41 -12.96 8.53 8.91
C ALA A 41 -12.77 7.00 8.88
N VAL A 42 -13.07 6.31 9.97
CA VAL A 42 -13.05 4.83 10.02
C VAL A 42 -14.06 4.25 9.04
N ALA A 43 -15.28 4.80 8.94
CA ALA A 43 -16.29 4.39 7.98
C ALA A 43 -15.83 4.61 6.52
N ALA A 44 -15.26 5.77 6.23
CA ALA A 44 -14.72 6.07 4.90
C ALA A 44 -13.60 5.09 4.52
N GLY A 45 -12.68 4.79 5.44
CA GLY A 45 -11.63 3.80 5.23
C GLY A 45 -12.17 2.40 4.97
N ALA A 46 -13.19 1.97 5.73
CA ALA A 46 -13.87 0.69 5.51
C ALA A 46 -14.51 0.60 4.13
N VAL A 47 -15.18 1.67 3.68
CA VAL A 47 -15.80 1.74 2.34
C VAL A 47 -14.72 1.69 1.26
N MET A 48 -13.63 2.43 1.39
CA MET A 48 -12.52 2.41 0.43
C MET A 48 -11.93 1.00 0.29
N LEU A 49 -11.65 0.32 1.41
CA LEU A 49 -11.09 -1.02 1.40
C LEU A 49 -12.09 -2.03 0.80
N ALA A 50 -13.38 -1.95 1.14
CA ALA A 50 -14.42 -2.79 0.57
C ALA A 50 -14.57 -2.58 -0.95
N ALA A 51 -14.53 -1.33 -1.41
CA ALA A 51 -14.54 -0.99 -2.84
C ALA A 51 -13.30 -1.57 -3.56
N GLY A 52 -12.13 -1.47 -2.94
CA GLY A 52 -10.90 -2.08 -3.45
C GLY A 52 -11.05 -3.59 -3.62
N LEU A 53 -11.55 -4.30 -2.60
CA LEU A 53 -11.81 -5.74 -2.67
C LEU A 53 -12.81 -6.08 -3.77
N ALA A 54 -13.87 -5.30 -3.94
CA ALA A 54 -14.85 -5.51 -5.01
C ALA A 54 -14.21 -5.39 -6.40
N VAL A 55 -13.33 -4.40 -6.60
CA VAL A 55 -12.54 -4.25 -7.84
C VAL A 55 -11.62 -5.47 -8.04
N SER A 56 -10.95 -5.92 -6.98
CA SER A 56 -10.08 -7.11 -7.02
C SER A 56 -10.85 -8.36 -7.42
N LEU A 57 -12.01 -8.60 -6.82
CA LEU A 57 -12.89 -9.73 -7.17
C LEU A 57 -13.40 -9.63 -8.62
N GLY A 58 -13.62 -8.39 -9.09
CA GLY A 58 -14.12 -8.12 -10.45
C GLY A 58 -13.22 -8.65 -11.56
N HIS A 59 -11.90 -8.65 -11.36
CA HIS A 59 -10.93 -9.08 -12.37
C HIS A 59 -10.48 -10.55 -12.25
N LEU A 60 -10.91 -11.27 -11.19
CA LEU A 60 -10.62 -12.69 -11.06
C LEU A 60 -11.31 -13.48 -12.15
N GLY A 61 -10.55 -14.24 -12.93
CA GLY A 61 -11.08 -15.10 -13.98
C GLY A 61 -12.01 -16.21 -13.46
N GLN A 62 -11.85 -16.61 -12.19
CA GLN A 62 -12.64 -17.65 -11.54
C GLN A 62 -13.18 -17.17 -10.17
N LYS A 63 -14.12 -16.24 -10.20
CA LYS A 63 -14.72 -15.62 -8.99
C LYS A 63 -15.28 -16.64 -8.00
N GLN A 64 -15.81 -17.78 -8.49
CA GLN A 64 -16.34 -18.85 -7.67
C GLN A 64 -15.30 -19.51 -6.75
N ARG A 65 -14.00 -19.36 -7.07
CA ARG A 65 -12.91 -19.89 -6.25
C ARG A 65 -12.43 -18.91 -5.18
N ALA A 66 -12.90 -17.67 -5.15
CA ALA A 66 -12.52 -16.68 -4.15
C ALA A 66 -12.69 -17.18 -2.70
N PRO A 67 -13.80 -17.86 -2.33
CA PRO A 67 -13.94 -18.42 -0.97
C PRO A 67 -12.89 -19.49 -0.63
N LEU A 68 -12.28 -20.13 -1.64
CA LEU A 68 -11.24 -21.14 -1.42
C LEU A 68 -9.91 -20.50 -0.97
N ALA A 69 -9.75 -19.18 -1.11
CA ALA A 69 -8.58 -18.47 -0.58
C ALA A 69 -8.40 -18.73 0.93
N VAL A 70 -9.51 -18.87 1.69
CA VAL A 70 -9.44 -19.20 3.13
C VAL A 70 -8.72 -20.53 3.39
N ARG A 71 -8.86 -21.52 2.50
CA ARG A 71 -8.16 -22.82 2.63
C ARG A 71 -6.64 -22.74 2.42
N GLY A 72 -6.19 -21.69 1.74
CA GLY A 72 -4.77 -21.39 1.52
C GLY A 72 -4.14 -20.53 2.61
N ALA A 73 -4.90 -20.16 3.65
CA ALA A 73 -4.41 -19.34 4.76
C ALA A 73 -3.17 -20.00 5.43
N GLY A 74 -2.15 -19.19 5.69
CA GLY A 74 -0.87 -19.65 6.23
C GLY A 74 0.07 -20.28 5.21
N ARG A 75 -0.39 -20.62 3.99
CA ARG A 75 0.42 -21.30 2.95
C ARG A 75 0.69 -20.41 1.73
N SER A 76 -0.18 -19.45 1.47
CA SER A 76 -0.11 -18.56 0.31
C SER A 76 -0.19 -17.10 0.77
N SER A 77 0.76 -16.28 0.35
CA SER A 77 0.76 -14.83 0.63
C SER A 77 -0.51 -14.15 0.14
N LEU A 78 -1.01 -14.52 -1.05
CA LEU A 78 -2.24 -13.98 -1.61
C LEU A 78 -3.47 -14.37 -0.78
N SER A 79 -3.51 -15.62 -0.27
CA SER A 79 -4.60 -16.07 0.61
C SER A 79 -4.58 -15.33 1.95
N ASN A 80 -3.39 -15.07 2.49
CA ASN A 80 -3.24 -14.31 3.72
C ASN A 80 -3.69 -12.84 3.52
N GLU A 81 -3.33 -12.22 2.41
CA GLU A 81 -3.79 -10.87 2.06
C GLU A 81 -5.31 -10.81 1.97
N ALA A 82 -5.92 -11.74 1.23
CA ALA A 82 -7.38 -11.78 1.08
C ALA A 82 -8.11 -11.96 2.41
N LEU A 83 -7.60 -12.85 3.28
CA LEU A 83 -8.15 -13.07 4.63
C LEU A 83 -8.01 -11.83 5.49
N LEU A 84 -6.81 -11.24 5.55
CA LEU A 84 -6.54 -10.04 6.35
C LEU A 84 -7.37 -8.85 5.86
N ALA A 85 -7.52 -8.66 4.55
CA ALA A 85 -8.36 -7.61 4.01
C ALA A 85 -9.84 -7.80 4.37
N GLY A 86 -10.35 -9.04 4.34
CA GLY A 86 -11.70 -9.34 4.79
C GLY A 86 -11.92 -9.05 6.27
N LEU A 87 -10.97 -9.45 7.13
CA LEU A 87 -10.99 -9.15 8.56
C LEU A 87 -10.89 -7.66 8.83
N ALA A 88 -10.03 -6.93 8.09
CA ALA A 88 -9.84 -5.50 8.23
C ALA A 88 -11.11 -4.71 7.89
N VAL A 89 -11.80 -5.06 6.79
CA VAL A 89 -13.10 -4.46 6.44
C VAL A 89 -14.13 -4.71 7.53
N THR A 90 -14.22 -5.96 8.00
CA THR A 90 -15.22 -6.33 9.02
C THR A 90 -14.97 -5.59 10.33
N ALA A 91 -13.73 -5.57 10.81
CA ALA A 91 -13.37 -4.87 12.04
C ALA A 91 -13.61 -3.35 11.91
N ALA A 92 -13.24 -2.75 10.79
CA ALA A 92 -13.48 -1.33 10.52
C ALA A 92 -14.98 -1.00 10.46
N ALA A 93 -15.80 -1.84 9.82
CA ALA A 93 -17.24 -1.65 9.74
C ALA A 93 -17.91 -1.75 11.12
N VAL A 94 -17.48 -2.69 11.98
CA VAL A 94 -17.96 -2.80 13.36
C VAL A 94 -17.58 -1.57 14.17
N ALA A 95 -16.31 -1.15 14.13
CA ALA A 95 -15.83 0.02 14.84
C ALA A 95 -16.57 1.29 14.42
N ALA A 96 -16.71 1.52 13.11
CA ALA A 96 -17.46 2.64 12.57
C ALA A 96 -18.95 2.60 12.99
N GLY A 97 -19.58 1.43 12.90
CA GLY A 97 -20.99 1.24 13.27
C GLY A 97 -21.26 1.54 14.75
N LEU A 98 -20.36 1.15 15.66
CA LEU A 98 -20.45 1.48 17.08
C LEU A 98 -20.20 2.97 17.31
N GLY A 99 -19.13 3.54 16.76
CA GLY A 99 -18.76 4.93 16.94
C GLY A 99 -19.81 5.91 16.41
N LEU A 100 -20.38 5.63 15.22
CA LEU A 100 -21.45 6.46 14.63
C LEU A 100 -22.76 6.45 15.45
N ARG A 101 -22.97 5.39 16.26
CA ARG A 101 -24.11 5.30 17.19
C ARG A 101 -23.81 5.88 18.59
N GLY A 102 -22.63 6.43 18.79
CA GLY A 102 -22.18 6.91 20.11
C GLY A 102 -21.97 5.80 21.15
N ALA A 103 -21.88 4.53 20.71
CA ALA A 103 -21.58 3.41 21.60
C ALA A 103 -20.06 3.35 21.90
N PRO A 104 -19.66 2.76 23.06
CA PRO A 104 -18.24 2.54 23.36
C PRO A 104 -17.56 1.73 22.23
N SER A 105 -16.60 2.34 21.55
CA SER A 105 -15.96 1.77 20.35
C SER A 105 -14.47 1.53 20.49
N THR A 106 -13.82 2.02 21.56
CA THR A 106 -12.36 2.02 21.72
C THR A 106 -11.72 0.66 21.45
N PHE A 107 -12.27 -0.44 22.00
CA PHE A 107 -11.73 -1.78 21.74
C PHE A 107 -11.92 -2.20 20.27
N ALA A 108 -13.09 -1.92 19.69
CA ALA A 108 -13.37 -2.22 18.30
C ALA A 108 -12.49 -1.40 17.36
N THR A 109 -12.27 -0.12 17.67
CA THR A 109 -11.36 0.77 16.93
C THR A 109 -9.91 0.30 17.03
N ALA A 110 -9.46 -0.13 18.21
CA ALA A 110 -8.13 -0.73 18.37
C ALA A 110 -7.96 -1.99 17.52
N ALA A 111 -8.94 -2.90 17.56
CA ALA A 111 -8.92 -4.12 16.76
C ALA A 111 -8.93 -3.79 15.25
N ALA A 112 -9.73 -2.80 14.82
CA ALA A 112 -9.76 -2.32 13.45
C ALA A 112 -8.40 -1.73 13.04
N GLY A 113 -7.77 -0.91 13.88
CA GLY A 113 -6.44 -0.35 13.62
C GLY A 113 -5.38 -1.42 13.41
N VAL A 114 -5.31 -2.39 14.32
CA VAL A 114 -4.34 -3.50 14.24
C VAL A 114 -4.56 -4.37 13.00
N THR A 115 -5.80 -4.75 12.69
CA THR A 115 -6.10 -5.60 11.53
C THR A 115 -5.82 -4.87 10.20
N ASN A 116 -6.08 -3.56 10.13
CA ASN A 116 -5.77 -2.75 8.96
C ASN A 116 -4.27 -2.51 8.80
N ALA A 117 -3.52 -2.30 9.88
CA ALA A 117 -2.06 -2.24 9.82
C ALA A 117 -1.45 -3.58 9.35
N ALA A 118 -1.97 -4.71 9.85
CA ALA A 118 -1.57 -6.04 9.36
C ALA A 118 -1.91 -6.25 7.88
N CYS A 119 -3.04 -5.72 7.41
CA CYS A 119 -3.41 -5.72 5.99
C CYS A 119 -2.37 -4.95 5.15
N LEU A 120 -1.95 -3.74 5.58
CA LEU A 120 -0.91 -2.96 4.89
C LEU A 120 0.42 -3.72 4.80
N VAL A 121 0.82 -4.38 5.88
CA VAL A 121 2.03 -5.24 5.88
C VAL A 121 1.86 -6.39 4.88
N SER A 122 0.71 -7.05 4.87
CA SER A 122 0.46 -8.18 3.96
C SER A 122 0.51 -7.76 2.49
N VAL A 123 -0.04 -6.59 2.13
CA VAL A 123 0.07 -6.00 0.79
C VAL A 123 1.54 -5.82 0.38
N GLY A 124 2.40 -5.37 1.30
CA GLY A 124 3.83 -5.25 1.03
C GLY A 124 4.53 -6.59 0.81
N LEU A 125 4.15 -7.60 1.58
CA LEU A 125 4.80 -8.92 1.55
C LEU A 125 4.39 -9.79 0.35
N VAL A 126 3.14 -9.67 -0.14
CA VAL A 126 2.65 -10.44 -1.30
C VAL A 126 3.52 -10.22 -2.53
N TYR A 127 3.97 -8.99 -2.75
CA TYR A 127 4.77 -8.62 -3.91
C TYR A 127 6.28 -8.83 -3.74
N ARG A 128 6.70 -9.42 -2.63
CA ARG A 128 8.11 -9.76 -2.39
C ARG A 128 8.50 -11.02 -3.18
N VAL A 129 8.48 -10.90 -4.52
CA VAL A 129 8.76 -12.00 -5.44
C VAL A 129 10.25 -12.08 -5.75
N ARG A 130 10.82 -13.30 -5.72
CA ARG A 130 12.20 -13.53 -6.14
C ARG A 130 12.37 -13.11 -7.61
N GLY A 131 13.46 -12.41 -7.91
CA GLY A 131 13.74 -11.90 -9.25
C GLY A 131 13.24 -10.48 -9.52
N GLN A 132 12.23 -9.97 -8.80
CA GLN A 132 11.77 -8.59 -8.93
C GLN A 132 12.54 -7.66 -8.00
N ARG A 133 13.73 -7.23 -8.40
CA ARG A 133 14.59 -6.37 -7.56
C ARG A 133 13.92 -5.06 -7.15
N THR A 134 13.09 -4.48 -8.02
CA THR A 134 12.33 -3.24 -7.72
C THR A 134 11.25 -3.41 -6.67
N TRP A 135 10.87 -4.65 -6.32
CA TRP A 135 9.86 -5.00 -5.32
C TRP A 135 10.44 -5.53 -4.01
N GLN A 136 11.76 -5.60 -3.91
CA GLN A 136 12.46 -6.10 -2.71
C GLN A 136 12.82 -4.95 -1.76
N GLY A 137 13.42 -5.30 -0.64
CA GLY A 137 13.92 -4.33 0.35
C GLY A 137 12.80 -3.46 0.93
N PHE A 138 13.04 -2.18 0.97
CA PHE A 138 12.11 -1.19 1.53
C PHE A 138 10.80 -1.04 0.75
N SER A 139 10.72 -1.54 -0.49
CA SER A 139 9.47 -1.56 -1.25
C SER A 139 8.33 -2.32 -0.55
N ALA A 140 8.66 -3.31 0.30
CA ALA A 140 7.67 -4.02 1.10
C ALA A 140 7.09 -3.19 2.26
N LEU A 141 7.80 -2.15 2.71
CA LEU A 141 7.36 -1.28 3.80
C LEU A 141 6.56 -0.06 3.31
N THR A 142 6.70 0.33 2.05
CA THR A 142 6.01 1.53 1.52
C THR A 142 4.49 1.48 1.58
N PRO A 143 3.78 0.33 1.44
CA PRO A 143 2.34 0.28 1.68
C PRO A 143 1.96 0.63 3.11
N LEU A 144 2.75 0.19 4.10
CA LEU A 144 2.51 0.50 5.50
C LEU A 144 2.75 1.98 5.77
N THR A 145 3.94 2.50 5.47
CA THR A 145 4.31 3.87 5.82
C THR A 145 3.53 4.90 5.01
N GLY A 146 3.38 4.70 3.69
CA GLY A 146 2.60 5.58 2.83
C GLY A 146 1.10 5.53 3.14
N GLY A 147 0.56 4.36 3.52
CA GLY A 147 -0.81 4.22 3.98
C GLY A 147 -1.04 4.98 5.28
N LEU A 148 -0.15 4.84 6.26
CA LEU A 148 -0.22 5.57 7.53
C LEU A 148 -0.06 7.09 7.32
N ALA A 149 0.85 7.54 6.45
CA ALA A 149 1.01 8.97 6.13
C ALA A 149 -0.27 9.54 5.51
N PHE A 150 -0.83 8.87 4.49
CA PHE A 150 -2.13 9.26 3.92
C PHE A 150 -3.23 9.31 4.99
N GLY A 151 -3.33 8.25 5.80
CA GLY A 151 -4.35 8.12 6.84
C GLY A 151 -4.23 9.23 7.90
N ALA A 152 -3.03 9.57 8.32
CA ALA A 152 -2.77 10.65 9.28
C ALA A 152 -3.18 12.01 8.70
N ILE A 153 -2.79 12.31 7.44
CA ILE A 153 -3.20 13.53 6.73
C ILE A 153 -4.72 13.60 6.61
N ALA A 154 -5.37 12.50 6.21
CA ALA A 154 -6.81 12.46 6.03
C ALA A 154 -7.56 12.62 7.36
N THR A 155 -7.12 11.95 8.44
CA THR A 155 -7.73 12.07 9.76
C THR A 155 -7.60 13.48 10.30
N GLN A 156 -6.42 14.09 10.18
CA GLN A 156 -6.21 15.49 10.58
C GLN A 156 -7.09 16.45 9.77
N SER A 157 -7.22 16.18 8.45
CA SER A 157 -8.08 17.00 7.58
C SER A 157 -9.55 16.95 7.94
N LEU A 158 -10.00 15.81 8.48
CA LEU A 158 -11.41 15.61 8.85
C LEU A 158 -11.71 16.07 10.29
N ALA A 159 -10.69 16.07 11.16
CA ALA A 159 -10.87 16.34 12.58
C ALA A 159 -10.51 17.80 13.00
N GLU A 160 -9.81 18.53 12.14
CA GLU A 160 -9.41 19.95 12.35
C GLU A 160 -8.78 20.23 13.73
N THR A 161 -7.96 19.31 14.25
CA THR A 161 -7.39 19.43 15.59
C THR A 161 -5.88 19.63 15.58
N ASP A 162 -5.39 20.59 16.36
CA ASP A 162 -3.96 20.86 16.51
C ASP A 162 -3.21 19.73 17.23
N GLY A 163 -3.89 18.95 18.06
CA GLY A 163 -3.27 17.91 18.91
C GLY A 163 -2.65 16.76 18.14
N VAL A 164 -3.01 16.53 16.88
CA VAL A 164 -2.48 15.45 16.04
C VAL A 164 -1.46 15.92 15.00
N PHE A 165 -1.24 17.22 14.87
CA PHE A 165 -0.37 17.81 13.87
C PHE A 165 1.07 17.27 13.95
N ALA A 166 1.67 17.30 15.14
CA ALA A 166 3.03 16.79 15.33
C ALA A 166 3.16 15.28 15.01
N ALA A 167 2.16 14.49 15.39
CA ALA A 167 2.13 13.06 15.08
C ALA A 167 2.00 12.83 13.57
N THR A 168 1.18 13.62 12.87
CA THR A 168 1.03 13.56 11.41
C THR A 168 2.35 13.89 10.72
N LEU A 169 3.03 14.96 11.13
CA LEU A 169 4.35 15.33 10.59
C LEU A 169 5.40 14.23 10.83
N LEU A 170 5.38 13.60 12.00
CA LEU A 170 6.29 12.49 12.31
C LEU A 170 6.03 11.30 11.36
N VAL A 171 4.78 10.93 11.11
CA VAL A 171 4.45 9.82 10.22
C VAL A 171 4.88 10.14 8.77
N ILE A 172 4.67 11.38 8.29
CA ILE A 172 5.15 11.83 6.98
C ILE A 172 6.69 11.73 6.91
N ALA A 173 7.40 12.15 7.94
CA ALA A 173 8.86 12.07 7.99
C ALA A 173 9.37 10.62 7.97
N ILE A 174 8.69 9.71 8.67
CA ILE A 174 9.02 8.27 8.63
C ILE A 174 8.77 7.71 7.22
N ASP A 175 7.67 8.07 6.57
CA ASP A 175 7.38 7.61 5.21
C ASP A 175 8.42 8.15 4.22
N ALA A 176 8.77 9.42 4.29
CA ALA A 176 9.82 10.04 3.48
C ALA A 176 11.16 9.32 3.64
N LEU A 177 11.53 8.93 4.87
CA LEU A 177 12.75 8.19 5.15
C LEU A 177 12.72 6.80 4.53
N VAL A 178 11.66 6.02 4.75
CA VAL A 178 11.49 4.68 4.16
C VAL A 178 11.49 4.76 2.64
N PHE A 179 10.77 5.73 2.09
CA PHE A 179 10.70 5.92 0.65
C PHE A 179 12.04 6.33 0.03
N SER A 180 12.86 7.12 0.74
CA SER A 180 14.21 7.49 0.27
C SER A 180 15.12 6.27 0.11
N GLN A 181 14.97 5.26 0.98
CA GLN A 181 15.68 3.99 0.85
C GLN A 181 15.20 3.21 -0.38
N ARG A 182 13.87 3.10 -0.56
CA ARG A 182 13.30 2.49 -1.76
C ARG A 182 13.80 3.19 -3.04
N TRP A 183 13.85 4.51 -3.04
CA TRP A 183 14.37 5.26 -4.19
C TRP A 183 15.81 4.84 -4.53
N ARG A 184 16.67 4.74 -3.51
CA ARG A 184 18.04 4.27 -3.70
C ARG A 184 18.09 2.85 -4.27
N ASP A 185 17.27 1.94 -3.74
CA ASP A 185 17.19 0.56 -4.21
C ASP A 185 16.79 0.49 -5.70
N VAL A 186 15.75 1.24 -6.10
CA VAL A 186 15.29 1.30 -7.49
C VAL A 186 16.32 2.00 -8.39
N ALA A 187 16.97 3.07 -7.92
CA ALA A 187 17.98 3.79 -8.68
C ALA A 187 19.23 2.95 -8.93
N ALA A 188 19.56 2.04 -8.00
CA ALA A 188 20.71 1.15 -8.12
C ALA A 188 20.51 -0.01 -9.12
N VAL A 189 19.30 -0.22 -9.65
CA VAL A 189 19.06 -1.22 -10.67
C VAL A 189 19.84 -0.87 -11.94
N ALA A 190 20.74 -1.76 -12.35
CA ALA A 190 21.59 -1.56 -13.52
C ALA A 190 20.77 -1.45 -14.81
N PHE A 191 21.27 -0.67 -15.76
CA PHE A 191 20.67 -0.58 -17.10
C PHE A 191 21.03 -1.84 -17.89
N THR A 192 20.09 -2.76 -17.95
CA THR A 192 20.13 -3.97 -18.78
C THR A 192 19.13 -3.83 -19.94
N ASP A 193 19.18 -4.74 -20.90
CA ASP A 193 18.23 -4.72 -22.03
C ASP A 193 16.78 -4.81 -21.52
N ALA A 194 16.51 -5.58 -20.49
CA ALA A 194 15.19 -5.67 -19.86
C ALA A 194 14.74 -4.33 -19.23
N VAL A 195 15.68 -3.57 -18.65
CA VAL A 195 15.40 -2.21 -18.11
C VAL A 195 15.15 -1.23 -19.25
N LEU A 196 15.95 -1.29 -20.31
CA LEU A 196 15.81 -0.41 -21.47
C LEU A 196 14.53 -0.69 -22.28
N ALA A 197 14.03 -1.93 -22.26
CA ALA A 197 12.75 -2.29 -22.87
C ALA A 197 11.54 -1.71 -22.13
N ASN A 198 11.68 -1.29 -20.86
CA ASN A 198 10.61 -0.69 -20.09
C ASN A 198 10.73 0.84 -20.08
N PRO A 199 9.86 1.58 -20.80
CA PRO A 199 9.94 3.05 -20.91
C PRO A 199 9.79 3.76 -19.55
N TRP A 200 9.09 3.13 -18.58
CA TRP A 200 8.92 3.67 -17.23
C TRP A 200 10.20 3.56 -16.41
N MET A 201 11.01 2.51 -16.64
CA MET A 201 12.31 2.38 -15.97
C MET A 201 13.28 3.51 -16.39
N ILE A 202 13.20 4.01 -17.60
CA ILE A 202 13.96 5.19 -18.03
C ILE A 202 13.52 6.44 -17.26
N ARG A 203 12.22 6.56 -16.98
CA ARG A 203 11.61 7.69 -16.24
C ARG A 203 11.44 7.43 -14.74
N ARG A 204 12.08 6.38 -14.20
CA ARG A 204 11.88 5.96 -12.80
C ARG A 204 12.10 7.10 -11.80
N SER A 205 13.14 7.90 -11.98
CA SER A 205 13.42 9.01 -11.07
C SER A 205 12.32 10.07 -11.07
N GLN A 206 11.67 10.33 -12.22
CA GLN A 206 10.56 11.28 -12.31
C GLN A 206 9.32 10.77 -11.58
N LEU A 207 8.99 9.47 -11.74
CA LEU A 207 7.87 8.85 -11.03
C LEU A 207 8.09 8.84 -9.52
N LEU A 208 9.29 8.47 -9.09
CA LEU A 208 9.64 8.45 -7.67
C LEU A 208 9.66 9.86 -7.08
N ALA A 209 10.18 10.85 -7.81
CA ALA A 209 10.12 12.25 -7.40
C ALA A 209 8.68 12.75 -7.29
N ALA A 210 7.82 12.47 -8.27
CA ALA A 210 6.41 12.86 -8.22
C ALA A 210 5.71 12.28 -6.99
N ARG A 211 5.95 10.99 -6.68
CA ARG A 211 5.42 10.35 -5.46
C ARG A 211 5.92 11.08 -4.19
N PHE A 212 7.21 11.32 -4.08
CA PHE A 212 7.81 11.98 -2.92
C PHE A 212 7.24 13.39 -2.70
N PHE A 213 7.13 14.16 -3.77
CA PHE A 213 6.54 15.50 -3.67
C PHE A 213 5.07 15.45 -3.28
N LEU A 214 4.26 14.57 -3.89
CA LEU A 214 2.82 14.54 -3.69
C LEU A 214 2.40 13.94 -2.34
N LEU A 215 3.12 12.97 -1.80
CA LEU A 215 2.73 12.32 -0.54
C LEU A 215 3.46 12.88 0.68
N ASP A 216 4.68 13.38 0.52
CA ASP A 216 5.48 13.83 1.65
C ASP A 216 5.65 15.36 1.68
N VAL A 217 6.22 15.95 0.61
CA VAL A 217 6.65 17.36 0.62
C VAL A 217 5.46 18.31 0.60
N VAL A 218 4.57 18.17 -0.38
CA VAL A 218 3.43 19.07 -0.56
C VAL A 218 2.46 19.02 0.62
N PRO A 219 2.04 17.83 1.13
CA PRO A 219 1.19 17.76 2.30
C PRO A 219 1.85 18.35 3.55
N PHE A 220 3.15 18.12 3.75
CA PHE A 220 3.89 18.69 4.87
C PHE A 220 3.78 20.23 4.90
N PHE A 221 4.06 20.89 3.77
CA PHE A 221 3.96 22.36 3.70
C PHE A 221 2.52 22.86 3.76
N LEU A 222 1.59 22.18 3.10
CA LEU A 222 0.18 22.60 3.13
C LEU A 222 -0.42 22.50 4.53
N LEU A 223 -0.11 21.45 5.28
CA LEU A 223 -0.56 21.32 6.67
C LEU A 223 0.06 22.40 7.58
N ALA A 224 1.28 22.88 7.29
CA ALA A 224 1.95 23.89 8.08
C ALA A 224 1.37 25.31 7.87
N VAL A 225 0.78 25.60 6.70
CA VAL A 225 0.36 26.96 6.35
C VAL A 225 -1.13 27.14 6.21
N SER A 226 -1.92 26.11 6.07
CA SER A 226 -3.39 26.23 5.87
C SER A 226 -4.09 24.89 5.52
N PRO A 227 -5.24 24.95 4.85
CA PRO A 227 -6.32 24.00 4.96
C PRO A 227 -5.89 22.59 4.55
N ALA A 228 -6.31 21.69 5.36
CA ALA A 228 -6.07 20.27 5.29
C ALA A 228 -6.57 19.61 3.98
N PHE A 229 -7.59 20.17 3.30
CA PHE A 229 -8.16 19.55 2.10
C PHE A 229 -7.20 19.49 0.89
N PRO A 230 -6.45 20.55 0.52
CA PRO A 230 -5.42 20.46 -0.50
C PRO A 230 -4.32 19.44 -0.17
N ALA A 231 -3.94 19.33 1.12
CA ALA A 231 -2.98 18.32 1.56
C ALA A 231 -3.50 16.90 1.33
N LEU A 232 -4.78 16.65 1.62
CA LEU A 232 -5.46 15.38 1.37
C LEU A 232 -5.48 15.04 -0.12
N LEU A 233 -5.79 16.00 -1.00
CA LEU A 233 -5.79 15.78 -2.45
C LEU A 233 -4.40 15.44 -2.97
N ALA A 234 -3.37 16.15 -2.51
CA ALA A 234 -1.99 15.87 -2.86
C ALA A 234 -1.58 14.46 -2.39
N ALA A 235 -1.90 14.10 -1.15
CA ALA A 235 -1.60 12.77 -0.60
C ALA A 235 -2.33 11.65 -1.35
N ALA A 236 -3.58 11.84 -1.73
CA ALA A 236 -4.34 10.87 -2.53
C ALA A 236 -3.69 10.65 -3.91
N ALA A 237 -3.28 11.74 -4.59
CA ALA A 237 -2.53 11.66 -5.82
C ALA A 237 -1.17 10.95 -5.62
N GLY A 238 -0.49 11.20 -4.50
CA GLY A 238 0.76 10.55 -4.13
C GLY A 238 0.63 9.05 -3.95
N VAL A 239 -0.42 8.58 -3.26
CA VAL A 239 -0.73 7.13 -3.13
C VAL A 239 -0.99 6.50 -4.50
N PHE A 240 -1.72 7.19 -5.37
CA PHE A 240 -1.95 6.70 -6.74
C PHE A 240 -0.64 6.58 -7.53
N VAL A 241 0.20 7.62 -7.51
CA VAL A 241 1.50 7.61 -8.19
C VAL A 241 2.42 6.52 -7.62
N ASP A 242 2.40 6.30 -6.30
CA ASP A 242 3.16 5.22 -5.67
C ASP A 242 2.77 3.84 -6.20
N ARG A 243 1.47 3.55 -6.29
CA ARG A 243 0.99 2.26 -6.79
C ARG A 243 1.20 2.13 -8.30
N PHE A 244 0.96 3.20 -9.04
CA PHE A 244 1.29 3.21 -10.47
C PHE A 244 2.78 2.93 -10.71
N ALA A 245 3.66 3.64 -10.02
CA ALA A 245 5.11 3.43 -10.12
C ALA A 245 5.52 2.01 -9.72
N PHE A 246 4.90 1.45 -8.68
CA PHE A 246 5.18 0.09 -8.24
C PHE A 246 4.97 -0.94 -9.35
N TYR A 247 3.84 -0.87 -10.07
CA TYR A 247 3.55 -1.79 -11.18
C TYR A 247 4.27 -1.41 -12.48
N ALA A 248 4.41 -0.12 -12.75
CA ALA A 248 5.07 0.36 -13.96
C ALA A 248 6.58 0.07 -13.98
N LEU A 249 7.22 0.04 -12.80
CA LEU A 249 8.64 -0.27 -12.64
C LEU A 249 8.91 -1.77 -12.48
N ALA A 250 7.90 -2.62 -12.56
CA ALA A 250 8.08 -4.06 -12.58
C ALA A 250 8.92 -4.46 -13.81
N LEU A 251 9.98 -5.21 -13.56
CA LEU A 251 10.77 -5.79 -14.64
C LEU A 251 9.97 -6.95 -15.25
N GLN A 252 9.72 -6.91 -16.55
CA GLN A 252 9.14 -8.05 -17.24
C GLN A 252 10.22 -9.14 -17.35
N HIS A 253 10.11 -10.17 -16.54
CA HIS A 253 10.83 -11.41 -16.80
C HIS A 253 10.15 -12.08 -17.98
N THR A 254 10.80 -12.09 -19.12
CA THR A 254 10.40 -12.97 -20.23
C THR A 254 10.76 -14.40 -19.86
N THR A 255 9.94 -15.37 -20.28
CA THR A 255 10.20 -16.82 -20.08
C THR A 255 11.60 -17.20 -20.60
N GLU A 256 12.09 -16.52 -21.61
CA GLU A 256 13.46 -16.67 -22.17
C GLU A 256 14.55 -16.28 -21.15
N HIS A 257 14.33 -15.25 -20.32
CA HIS A 257 15.28 -14.86 -19.28
C HIS A 257 15.32 -15.87 -18.14
N GLU A 258 14.16 -16.42 -17.76
CA GLU A 258 14.10 -17.51 -16.75
C GLU A 258 14.78 -18.78 -17.25
N ILE A 259 14.58 -19.13 -18.52
CA ILE A 259 15.26 -20.28 -19.15
C ILE A 259 16.77 -20.02 -19.19
N GLY A 260 17.22 -18.86 -19.62
CA GLY A 260 18.63 -18.50 -19.68
C GLY A 260 19.30 -18.48 -18.29
N ASP A 261 18.60 -18.02 -17.25
CA ASP A 261 19.08 -18.09 -15.86
C ASP A 261 19.18 -19.55 -15.35
N VAL A 262 18.23 -20.40 -15.69
CA VAL A 262 18.25 -21.84 -15.36
C VAL A 262 19.39 -22.54 -16.10
N GLU A 263 19.54 -22.29 -17.39
CA GLU A 263 20.62 -22.86 -18.21
C GLU A 263 22.00 -22.43 -17.72
N SER A 264 22.18 -21.15 -17.35
CA SER A 264 23.43 -20.64 -16.82
C SER A 264 23.79 -21.26 -15.46
N ARG A 265 22.80 -21.52 -14.60
CA ARG A 265 22.98 -22.22 -13.31
C ARG A 265 23.34 -23.68 -13.50
N ILE A 266 22.70 -24.36 -14.45
CA ILE A 266 23.02 -25.74 -14.80
C ILE A 266 24.46 -25.82 -15.36
N ALA A 267 24.83 -24.91 -16.27
CA ALA A 267 26.16 -24.83 -16.84
C ALA A 267 27.23 -24.49 -15.80
N SER A 268 26.91 -23.72 -14.75
CA SER A 268 27.84 -23.43 -13.65
C SER A 268 27.93 -24.52 -12.57
N GLY A 269 27.27 -25.67 -12.74
CA GLY A 269 27.31 -26.80 -11.81
C GLY A 269 26.51 -26.60 -10.53
N GLY A 270 25.62 -25.62 -10.48
CA GLY A 270 24.74 -25.38 -9.32
C GLY A 270 23.72 -26.52 -9.19
N ARG A 271 23.72 -27.20 -8.03
CA ARG A 271 22.73 -28.24 -7.71
C ARG A 271 21.34 -27.58 -7.48
N TYR A 272 20.33 -28.17 -8.13
CA TYR A 272 18.94 -27.89 -7.79
C TYR A 272 18.67 -28.36 -6.36
N GLY A 273 18.43 -27.46 -5.41
CA GLY A 273 17.85 -27.87 -4.13
C GLY A 273 18.51 -27.40 -2.83
N GLU A 274 19.54 -26.60 -2.86
CA GLU A 274 20.07 -26.01 -1.60
C GLU A 274 19.68 -24.55 -1.47
N HIS A 275 18.39 -24.32 -1.01
CA HIS A 275 18.00 -23.11 -0.20
C HIS A 275 16.62 -23.33 0.37
#